data_b0deeb1f3189b7abdc5990c8b13c548c
#
_entry.id   b0deeb1f3189b7abdc5990c8b13c548c
#
_cell.length_a   1.000
_cell.length_b   1.000
_cell.length_c   1.000
_cell.angle_alpha   90.00
_cell.angle_beta   90.00
_cell.angle_gamma   90.00
#
_symmetry.space_group_name_H-M   'P 1'
#
loop_
_entity.id
_entity.type
_entity.pdbx_description
1 polymer ?
#
loop_
_entity_poly.entity_id
_entity_poly.type
_entity_poly.pdbx_seq_one_letter_code
_entity_poly.pdbx_strand_id
1 'polypeptide(L)'
;MIKKYCLLFLFLFLGPSVAQNLSTHQDLVGLFHEWRDFENPPLVDGAPDYTRNRFNKDRGKFRSLQRRLNDVDFSGWSNSEKIDWHVVRAEMNGYDFNYRVLRPWEKDPAFYQTVWTYKSDVPAHEGPTNHATLELWTYDFPLSAEEAARLEKELGVVSPLLKQARKNLVGNAKDLWVAGTNNFYRQKSVLQGLETKIPKNNASLADALGDAIKATDSFVVWLEDMAKHKNGPSGIGKENYTWYQKNVHLVPLTWEEEVELLKKELSRAWSSLALEEQKNKGLPPMVSAKTPEEFDVMAELGVQRVMAFLKEKEIMQIKPNMEPALRKHMGSFVPEEKRNFFTIGMHYDPVPLYSHFYHWFDLAQMEDEPHNSPIRRGPLLYNIFDSKSEGIATGVEEMFMQAGIYEDSPRSKEIVWIMLAQRAARGLGSLYAHANMMTMEEAGAVHVKWTPRGWMETEPHLLRFEQHLYLRQPGYGTCYITGKHLIENLITKRARQLDSVGESFIMKDFLEAFNDAGNIPVELVRWEITGEKTITK
;
A
#
# COMPACT_ATOMS: atom_id res chain seq x y z
N MET A 1 13.43 63.41 -48.68
CA MET A 1 12.44 62.58 -47.94
C MET A 1 13.24 61.55 -47.13
N ILE A 2 13.47 61.83 -45.85
CA ILE A 2 14.28 60.97 -44.95
C ILE A 2 13.28 60.22 -44.09
N LYS A 3 13.21 58.90 -44.24
CA LYS A 3 12.40 58.02 -43.37
C LYS A 3 13.20 57.71 -42.08
N LYS A 4 12.69 58.19 -40.93
CA LYS A 4 13.17 57.83 -39.60
C LYS A 4 12.61 56.48 -39.23
N TYR A 5 13.50 55.50 -38.96
CA TYR A 5 13.14 54.24 -38.30
C TYR A 5 13.24 54.44 -36.78
N CYS A 6 12.13 54.30 -36.05
CA CYS A 6 12.14 54.20 -34.60
C CYS A 6 12.38 52.73 -34.22
N LEU A 7 13.56 52.45 -33.65
CA LEU A 7 13.84 51.17 -33.00
C LEU A 7 13.24 51.22 -31.59
N LEU A 8 12.20 50.42 -31.38
CA LEU A 8 11.63 50.19 -30.05
C LEU A 8 12.48 49.13 -29.33
N PHE A 9 13.28 49.53 -28.35
CA PHE A 9 13.98 48.59 -27.45
C PHE A 9 13.00 48.11 -26.39
N LEU A 10 12.56 46.86 -26.52
CA LEU A 10 11.82 46.18 -25.48
C LEU A 10 12.79 45.69 -24.39
N PHE A 11 12.89 46.45 -23.29
CA PHE A 11 13.58 45.99 -22.08
C PHE A 11 12.73 44.91 -21.40
N LEU A 12 13.08 43.64 -21.61
CA LEU A 12 12.64 42.55 -20.75
C LEU A 12 13.29 42.73 -19.38
N PHE A 13 12.55 43.26 -18.42
CA PHE A 13 12.92 43.22 -17.02
C PHE A 13 12.81 41.75 -16.55
N LEU A 14 13.91 41.00 -16.59
CA LEU A 14 14.10 39.83 -15.76
C LEU A 14 14.30 40.31 -14.32
N GLY A 15 13.20 40.54 -13.63
CA GLY A 15 13.24 40.74 -12.18
C GLY A 15 13.80 39.52 -11.50
N PRO A 16 14.61 39.67 -10.43
CA PRO A 16 15.03 38.51 -9.64
C PRO A 16 13.78 37.79 -9.17
N SER A 17 13.70 36.48 -9.40
CA SER A 17 12.68 35.61 -8.81
C SER A 17 12.81 35.72 -7.28
N VAL A 18 12.03 36.60 -6.68
CA VAL A 18 11.91 36.67 -5.22
C VAL A 18 11.37 35.32 -4.79
N ALA A 19 12.14 34.58 -4.02
CA ALA A 19 11.66 33.38 -3.39
C ALA A 19 10.42 33.78 -2.58
N GLN A 20 9.23 33.37 -3.04
CA GLN A 20 7.98 33.69 -2.41
C GLN A 20 7.96 32.95 -1.08
N ASN A 21 8.07 33.67 0.04
CA ASN A 21 7.92 33.08 1.36
C ASN A 21 6.52 32.50 1.44
N LEU A 22 6.41 31.18 1.55
CA LEU A 22 5.13 30.50 1.73
C LEU A 22 4.60 30.89 3.12
N SER A 23 3.48 31.61 3.15
CA SER A 23 2.90 32.12 4.40
C SER A 23 1.47 31.66 4.65
N THR A 24 0.82 31.09 3.64
CA THR A 24 -0.57 30.64 3.72
C THR A 24 -0.66 29.14 3.40
N HIS A 25 -1.74 28.50 3.88
CA HIS A 25 -2.04 27.11 3.49
C HIS A 25 -2.22 26.96 1.97
N GLN A 26 -2.77 27.98 1.30
CA GLN A 26 -2.90 27.97 -0.16
C GLN A 26 -1.54 27.92 -0.88
N ASP A 27 -0.51 28.57 -0.32
CA ASP A 27 0.85 28.48 -0.84
C ASP A 27 1.40 27.06 -0.69
N LEU A 28 1.09 26.35 0.42
CA LEU A 28 1.43 24.93 0.61
C LEU A 28 0.75 24.05 -0.43
N VAL A 29 -0.54 24.29 -0.71
CA VAL A 29 -1.27 23.56 -1.76
C VAL A 29 -0.61 23.78 -3.13
N GLY A 30 -0.20 25.01 -3.44
CA GLY A 30 0.58 25.30 -4.65
C GLY A 30 1.91 24.53 -4.71
N LEU A 31 2.66 24.52 -3.60
CA LEU A 31 3.90 23.75 -3.50
C LEU A 31 3.66 22.24 -3.65
N PHE A 32 2.56 21.72 -3.09
CA PHE A 32 2.18 20.31 -3.24
C PHE A 32 1.92 19.94 -4.71
N HIS A 33 1.23 20.78 -5.47
CA HIS A 33 1.05 20.53 -6.90
C HIS A 33 2.37 20.55 -7.67
N GLU A 34 3.26 21.53 -7.39
CA GLU A 34 4.59 21.56 -7.99
C GLU A 34 5.42 20.32 -7.64
N TRP A 35 5.27 19.81 -6.40
CA TRP A 35 5.89 18.58 -5.94
C TRP A 35 5.37 17.36 -6.72
N ARG A 36 4.06 17.24 -6.89
CA ARG A 36 3.45 16.15 -7.64
C ARG A 36 3.80 16.18 -9.12
N ASP A 37 3.87 17.36 -9.73
CA ASP A 37 4.37 17.54 -11.10
C ASP A 37 5.85 17.17 -11.22
N PHE A 38 6.67 17.50 -10.23
CA PHE A 38 8.08 17.14 -10.19
C PHE A 38 8.27 15.62 -10.11
N GLU A 39 7.45 14.94 -9.34
CA GLU A 39 7.53 13.49 -9.12
C GLU A 39 7.24 12.70 -10.41
N ASN A 40 6.42 13.24 -11.30
CA ASN A 40 6.16 12.63 -12.60
C ASN A 40 7.41 12.69 -13.49
N PRO A 41 7.96 11.53 -13.92
CA PRO A 41 9.14 11.51 -14.77
C PRO A 41 8.83 11.95 -16.21
N PRO A 42 9.73 12.66 -16.86
CA PRO A 42 9.61 12.90 -18.30
C PRO A 42 9.64 11.57 -19.07
N LEU A 43 9.04 11.56 -20.26
CA LEU A 43 9.03 10.37 -21.12
C LEU A 43 10.23 10.40 -22.08
N VAL A 44 10.85 9.24 -22.26
CA VAL A 44 11.88 8.95 -23.28
C VAL A 44 11.44 7.72 -24.05
N ASP A 45 11.29 7.86 -25.36
CA ASP A 45 10.74 6.80 -26.23
C ASP A 45 9.38 6.24 -25.76
N GLY A 46 8.56 7.11 -25.14
CA GLY A 46 7.24 6.75 -24.58
C GLY A 46 7.26 6.13 -23.19
N ALA A 47 8.43 5.81 -22.63
CA ALA A 47 8.57 5.26 -21.27
C ALA A 47 9.07 6.32 -20.29
N PRO A 48 8.72 6.21 -18.99
CA PRO A 48 9.26 7.10 -17.96
C PRO A 48 10.79 7.04 -17.88
N ASP A 49 11.44 8.21 -17.73
CA ASP A 49 12.89 8.30 -17.56
C ASP A 49 13.31 8.03 -16.11
N TYR A 50 13.83 6.83 -15.86
CA TYR A 50 14.40 6.41 -14.59
C TYR A 50 15.93 6.33 -14.61
N THR A 51 16.57 7.06 -15.53
CA THR A 51 18.03 7.06 -15.62
C THR A 51 18.67 7.82 -14.45
N ARG A 52 19.86 7.37 -14.05
CA ARG A 52 20.68 8.06 -13.04
C ARG A 52 20.94 9.52 -13.44
N ASN A 53 21.08 9.78 -14.73
CA ASN A 53 21.31 11.14 -15.24
C ASN A 53 20.13 12.07 -14.95
N ARG A 54 18.90 11.60 -15.17
CA ARG A 54 17.68 12.35 -14.80
C ARG A 54 17.69 12.66 -13.31
N PHE A 55 17.84 11.65 -12.44
CA PHE A 55 17.83 11.85 -10.99
C PHE A 55 18.91 12.83 -10.52
N ASN A 56 20.13 12.77 -11.08
CA ASN A 56 21.19 13.71 -10.75
C ASN A 56 20.83 15.15 -11.16
N LYS A 57 20.23 15.33 -12.35
CA LYS A 57 19.80 16.63 -12.87
C LYS A 57 18.68 17.24 -12.01
N ASP A 58 17.74 16.41 -11.57
CA ASP A 58 16.56 16.86 -10.83
C ASP A 58 16.84 17.14 -9.34
N ARG A 59 17.98 16.69 -8.81
CA ARG A 59 18.35 16.86 -7.41
C ARG A 59 18.35 18.32 -6.94
N GLY A 60 18.75 19.27 -7.80
CA GLY A 60 18.73 20.71 -7.49
C GLY A 60 17.32 21.24 -7.31
N LYS A 61 16.39 20.85 -8.19
CA LYS A 61 14.97 21.22 -8.13
C LYS A 61 14.31 20.63 -6.89
N PHE A 62 14.54 19.35 -6.60
CA PHE A 62 14.03 18.69 -5.41
C PHE A 62 14.46 19.40 -4.11
N ARG A 63 15.75 19.70 -3.98
CA ARG A 63 16.26 20.43 -2.82
C ARG A 63 15.65 21.84 -2.68
N SER A 64 15.30 22.48 -3.79
CA SER A 64 14.59 23.77 -3.76
C SER A 64 13.19 23.61 -3.19
N LEU A 65 12.44 22.58 -3.63
CA LEU A 65 11.12 22.26 -3.08
C LEU A 65 11.17 21.96 -1.57
N GLN A 66 12.13 21.15 -1.13
CA GLN A 66 12.33 20.85 0.28
C GLN A 66 12.66 22.11 1.12
N ARG A 67 13.53 22.99 0.62
CA ARG A 67 13.84 24.25 1.33
C ARG A 67 12.58 25.11 1.46
N ARG A 68 11.86 25.32 0.38
CA ARG A 68 10.61 26.09 0.39
C ARG A 68 9.60 25.55 1.41
N LEU A 69 9.45 24.21 1.48
CA LEU A 69 8.60 23.56 2.47
C LEU A 69 9.11 23.82 3.91
N ASN A 70 10.41 23.71 4.15
CA ASN A 70 11.00 23.87 5.49
C ASN A 70 10.97 25.34 5.95
N ASP A 71 11.01 26.29 5.04
CA ASP A 71 10.97 27.73 5.30
C ASP A 71 9.55 28.24 5.60
N VAL A 72 8.51 27.40 5.47
CA VAL A 72 7.14 27.76 5.83
C VAL A 72 7.02 28.08 7.33
N ASP A 73 6.53 29.26 7.65
CA ASP A 73 6.05 29.58 9.00
C ASP A 73 4.55 29.28 9.10
N PHE A 74 4.24 28.14 9.68
CA PHE A 74 2.87 27.71 9.92
C PHE A 74 2.38 27.95 11.35
N SER A 75 3.05 28.79 12.14
CA SER A 75 2.72 29.02 13.56
C SER A 75 1.26 29.46 13.76
N GLY A 76 0.74 30.29 12.87
CA GLY A 76 -0.64 30.78 12.87
C GLY A 76 -1.69 29.88 12.23
N TRP A 77 -1.30 28.72 11.69
CA TRP A 77 -2.23 27.83 10.99
C TRP A 77 -3.08 27.00 11.97
N SER A 78 -4.23 26.54 11.50
CA SER A 78 -5.04 25.53 12.20
C SER A 78 -4.27 24.19 12.33
N ASN A 79 -4.74 23.28 13.19
CA ASN A 79 -4.14 21.96 13.31
C ASN A 79 -4.22 21.18 12.00
N SER A 80 -5.36 21.22 11.31
CA SER A 80 -5.54 20.53 10.03
C SER A 80 -4.56 21.02 8.96
N GLU A 81 -4.34 22.33 8.83
CA GLU A 81 -3.36 22.89 7.91
C GLU A 81 -1.91 22.53 8.27
N LYS A 82 -1.59 22.46 9.56
CA LYS A 82 -0.28 21.99 10.03
C LYS A 82 -0.06 20.51 9.70
N ILE A 83 -1.09 19.70 9.82
CA ILE A 83 -1.06 18.27 9.46
C ILE A 83 -0.78 18.11 7.96
N ASP A 84 -1.40 18.93 7.10
CA ASP A 84 -1.13 18.91 5.67
C ASP A 84 0.35 19.19 5.35
N TRP A 85 1.00 20.10 6.08
CA TRP A 85 2.43 20.33 5.92
C TRP A 85 3.26 19.07 6.24
N HIS A 86 2.89 18.33 7.31
CA HIS A 86 3.56 17.08 7.66
C HIS A 86 3.34 15.97 6.62
N VAL A 87 2.16 15.92 6.00
CA VAL A 87 1.87 14.99 4.88
C VAL A 87 2.80 15.27 3.70
N VAL A 88 2.90 16.53 3.25
CA VAL A 88 3.79 16.91 2.14
C VAL A 88 5.25 16.60 2.47
N ARG A 89 5.69 16.87 3.72
CA ARG A 89 7.02 16.55 4.18
C ARG A 89 7.31 15.05 4.17
N ALA A 90 6.36 14.24 4.60
CA ALA A 90 6.49 12.78 4.62
C ALA A 90 6.67 12.21 3.21
N GLU A 91 5.89 12.67 2.24
CA GLU A 91 6.07 12.29 0.83
C GLU A 91 7.44 12.68 0.27
N MET A 92 7.86 13.93 0.50
CA MET A 92 9.19 14.39 0.05
C MET A 92 10.33 13.61 0.71
N ASN A 93 10.17 13.21 1.98
CA ASN A 93 11.12 12.34 2.67
C ASN A 93 11.16 10.93 2.03
N GLY A 94 10.02 10.40 1.59
CA GLY A 94 9.94 9.14 0.85
C GLY A 94 10.73 9.18 -0.45
N TYR A 95 10.59 10.25 -1.23
CA TYR A 95 11.38 10.47 -2.44
C TYR A 95 12.89 10.56 -2.14
N ASP A 96 13.27 11.35 -1.14
CA ASP A 96 14.68 11.48 -0.73
C ASP A 96 15.27 10.14 -0.29
N PHE A 97 14.49 9.34 0.44
CA PHE A 97 14.89 8.00 0.85
C PHE A 97 15.03 7.03 -0.32
N ASN A 98 14.09 7.06 -1.26
CA ASN A 98 14.20 6.29 -2.50
C ASN A 98 15.47 6.65 -3.27
N TYR A 99 15.79 7.93 -3.36
CA TYR A 99 17.01 8.39 -4.05
C TYR A 99 18.30 7.96 -3.34
N ARG A 100 18.36 8.08 -2.01
CA ARG A 100 19.59 7.83 -1.25
C ARG A 100 19.82 6.36 -0.88
N VAL A 101 18.74 5.64 -0.53
CA VAL A 101 18.83 4.34 0.14
C VAL A 101 18.24 3.21 -0.70
N LEU A 102 16.94 3.26 -1.00
CA LEU A 102 16.24 2.17 -1.70
C LEU A 102 16.76 2.01 -3.13
N ARG A 103 16.79 3.08 -3.90
CA ARG A 103 17.22 3.10 -5.30
C ARG A 103 16.57 1.97 -6.10
N PRO A 104 15.23 1.85 -6.09
CA PRO A 104 14.54 0.70 -6.66
C PRO A 104 14.85 0.52 -8.16
N TRP A 105 15.01 1.61 -8.91
CA TRP A 105 15.39 1.57 -10.33
C TRP A 105 16.77 0.96 -10.61
N GLU A 106 17.66 0.86 -9.60
CA GLU A 106 18.99 0.24 -9.74
C GLU A 106 19.10 -1.14 -9.11
N LYS A 107 18.25 -1.44 -8.13
CA LYS A 107 18.39 -2.65 -7.29
C LYS A 107 17.30 -3.68 -7.51
N ASP A 108 16.09 -3.26 -7.88
CA ASP A 108 14.91 -4.11 -7.91
C ASP A 108 14.36 -4.26 -9.34
N PRO A 109 14.52 -5.43 -9.98
CA PRO A 109 13.95 -5.65 -11.30
C PRO A 109 12.43 -5.45 -11.35
N ALA A 110 11.71 -5.81 -10.27
CA ALA A 110 10.26 -5.67 -10.22
C ALA A 110 9.78 -4.21 -10.21
N PHE A 111 10.67 -3.24 -9.99
CA PHE A 111 10.36 -1.81 -10.21
C PHE A 111 9.89 -1.53 -11.64
N TYR A 112 10.35 -2.32 -12.60
CA TYR A 112 10.02 -2.16 -14.02
C TYR A 112 8.83 -3.04 -14.47
N GLN A 113 8.14 -3.71 -13.53
CA GLN A 113 6.91 -4.43 -13.84
C GLN A 113 5.82 -3.43 -14.28
N THR A 114 5.17 -3.72 -15.42
CA THR A 114 4.14 -2.84 -15.99
C THR A 114 2.74 -3.39 -15.88
N VAL A 115 2.56 -4.72 -15.84
CA VAL A 115 1.25 -5.37 -15.96
C VAL A 115 0.70 -5.78 -14.61
N TRP A 116 -0.51 -5.29 -14.29
CA TRP A 116 -1.25 -5.58 -13.07
C TRP A 116 -2.63 -6.14 -13.42
N THR A 117 -3.04 -7.20 -12.74
CA THR A 117 -4.26 -7.94 -13.05
C THR A 117 -5.42 -7.71 -12.08
N TYR A 118 -5.17 -7.04 -10.97
CA TYR A 118 -6.16 -6.76 -9.93
C TYR A 118 -5.91 -5.38 -9.31
N LYS A 119 -6.96 -4.77 -8.76
CA LYS A 119 -6.89 -3.51 -8.01
C LYS A 119 -6.32 -3.81 -6.62
N SER A 120 -5.39 -2.96 -6.16
CA SER A 120 -4.88 -3.04 -4.79
C SER A 120 -5.97 -2.66 -3.78
N ASP A 121 -5.89 -3.24 -2.58
CA ASP A 121 -6.73 -2.89 -1.42
C ASP A 121 -6.21 -1.68 -0.64
N VAL A 122 -5.10 -1.10 -1.10
CA VAL A 122 -4.58 0.19 -0.62
C VAL A 122 -4.71 1.25 -1.71
N PRO A 123 -4.73 2.56 -1.36
CA PRO A 123 -4.95 3.65 -2.33
C PRO A 123 -3.88 3.76 -3.42
N ALA A 124 -2.71 3.19 -3.22
CA ALA A 124 -1.62 3.15 -4.19
C ALA A 124 -1.27 1.70 -4.56
N HIS A 125 -0.39 1.52 -5.54
CA HIS A 125 0.07 0.18 -5.91
C HIS A 125 0.90 -0.48 -4.81
N GLU A 126 0.70 -1.76 -4.63
CA GLU A 126 1.60 -2.62 -3.85
C GLU A 126 2.96 -2.71 -4.55
N GLY A 127 3.89 -1.90 -4.12
CA GLY A 127 5.23 -1.86 -4.69
C GLY A 127 5.80 -0.45 -4.74
N PRO A 128 7.06 -0.28 -5.13
CA PRO A 128 7.66 1.03 -5.36
C PRO A 128 6.85 1.81 -6.38
N THR A 129 6.71 3.12 -6.18
CA THR A 129 6.01 4.00 -7.11
C THR A 129 6.59 3.88 -8.51
N ASN A 130 5.76 3.52 -9.48
CA ASN A 130 6.09 3.35 -10.88
C ASN A 130 5.01 4.05 -11.72
N HIS A 131 5.41 4.87 -12.68
CA HIS A 131 4.51 5.63 -13.56
C HIS A 131 4.20 4.92 -14.88
N ALA A 132 4.61 3.65 -15.04
CA ALA A 132 4.37 2.84 -16.23
C ALA A 132 3.52 1.61 -15.86
N THR A 133 2.26 1.83 -15.51
CA THR A 133 1.33 0.76 -15.13
C THR A 133 0.30 0.51 -16.21
N LEU A 134 0.05 -0.77 -16.48
CA LEU A 134 -1.02 -1.29 -17.31
C LEU A 134 -1.97 -2.07 -16.40
N GLU A 135 -3.14 -1.51 -16.13
CA GLU A 135 -4.12 -2.01 -15.17
C GLU A 135 -5.20 -2.84 -15.86
N LEU A 136 -4.96 -4.14 -16.03
CA LEU A 136 -5.85 -5.01 -16.82
C LEU A 136 -7.26 -5.15 -16.25
N TRP A 137 -7.46 -4.91 -14.96
CA TRP A 137 -8.81 -4.92 -14.35
C TRP A 137 -9.70 -3.74 -14.81
N THR A 138 -9.13 -2.74 -15.50
CA THR A 138 -9.86 -1.59 -16.03
C THR A 138 -10.34 -1.79 -17.47
N TYR A 139 -10.16 -2.99 -18.02
CA TYR A 139 -10.53 -3.33 -19.38
C TYR A 139 -11.66 -4.36 -19.39
N ASP A 140 -12.69 -4.08 -20.17
CA ASP A 140 -13.77 -5.03 -20.46
C ASP A 140 -13.49 -5.80 -21.75
N PHE A 141 -13.57 -7.13 -21.70
CA PHE A 141 -13.37 -7.98 -22.88
C PHE A 141 -14.72 -8.56 -23.36
N PRO A 142 -15.05 -8.46 -24.65
CA PRO A 142 -14.27 -7.95 -25.78
C PRO A 142 -14.09 -6.42 -25.75
N LEU A 143 -12.87 -5.97 -26.10
CA LEU A 143 -12.49 -4.55 -26.07
C LEU A 143 -13.32 -3.69 -27.02
N SER A 144 -13.71 -2.52 -26.59
CA SER A 144 -14.15 -1.41 -27.46
C SER A 144 -12.97 -0.87 -28.28
N ALA A 145 -13.26 -0.06 -29.29
CA ALA A 145 -12.21 0.57 -30.11
C ALA A 145 -11.32 1.53 -29.29
N GLU A 146 -11.91 2.23 -28.33
CA GLU A 146 -11.19 3.13 -27.42
C GLU A 146 -10.28 2.37 -26.48
N GLU A 147 -10.77 1.30 -25.85
CA GLU A 147 -9.98 0.43 -24.98
C GLU A 147 -8.84 -0.26 -25.75
N ALA A 148 -9.10 -0.70 -26.98
CA ALA A 148 -8.06 -1.29 -27.82
C ALA A 148 -6.94 -0.29 -28.13
N ALA A 149 -7.26 0.97 -28.44
CA ALA A 149 -6.27 2.03 -28.68
C ALA A 149 -5.50 2.40 -27.39
N ARG A 150 -6.18 2.42 -26.25
CA ARG A 150 -5.54 2.64 -24.93
C ARG A 150 -4.58 1.50 -24.60
N LEU A 151 -5.01 0.25 -24.73
CA LEU A 151 -4.19 -0.94 -24.46
C LEU A 151 -2.95 -0.99 -25.37
N GLU A 152 -3.11 -0.69 -26.68
CA GLU A 152 -2.00 -0.59 -27.63
C GLU A 152 -0.95 0.41 -27.17
N LYS A 153 -1.37 1.61 -26.76
CA LYS A 153 -0.48 2.66 -26.22
C LYS A 153 0.24 2.20 -24.96
N GLU A 154 -0.46 1.59 -24.02
CA GLU A 154 0.12 1.13 -22.74
C GLU A 154 1.09 -0.04 -22.97
N LEU A 155 0.79 -0.98 -23.86
CA LEU A 155 1.72 -2.05 -24.24
C LEU A 155 2.98 -1.53 -24.91
N GLY A 156 2.89 -0.44 -25.66
CA GLY A 156 4.02 0.22 -26.32
C GLY A 156 5.11 0.70 -25.36
N VAL A 157 4.79 0.90 -24.08
CA VAL A 157 5.73 1.32 -23.03
C VAL A 157 6.68 0.19 -22.60
N VAL A 158 6.26 -1.07 -22.72
CA VAL A 158 7.01 -2.22 -22.17
C VAL A 158 8.42 -2.33 -22.76
N SER A 159 8.55 -2.31 -24.07
CA SER A 159 9.85 -2.52 -24.74
C SER A 159 10.88 -1.42 -24.41
N PRO A 160 10.60 -0.12 -24.55
CA PRO A 160 11.56 0.93 -24.21
C PRO A 160 11.90 0.96 -22.72
N LEU A 161 10.92 0.68 -21.83
CA LEU A 161 11.15 0.61 -20.39
C LEU A 161 12.11 -0.52 -20.01
N LEU A 162 11.94 -1.73 -20.56
CA LEU A 162 12.83 -2.86 -20.28
C LEU A 162 14.23 -2.70 -20.91
N LYS A 163 14.34 -2.01 -22.03
CA LYS A 163 15.66 -1.59 -22.57
C LYS A 163 16.39 -0.65 -21.62
N GLN A 164 15.66 0.29 -21.00
CA GLN A 164 16.20 1.19 -20.00
C GLN A 164 16.59 0.43 -18.72
N ALA A 165 15.73 -0.50 -18.25
CA ALA A 165 15.96 -1.32 -17.07
C ALA A 165 17.29 -2.07 -17.11
N ARG A 166 17.65 -2.67 -18.26
CA ARG A 166 18.95 -3.36 -18.44
C ARG A 166 20.17 -2.46 -18.20
N LYS A 167 20.04 -1.16 -18.45
CA LYS A 167 21.11 -0.19 -18.24
C LYS A 167 21.15 0.31 -16.80
N ASN A 168 19.99 0.42 -16.18
CA ASN A 168 19.83 0.98 -14.84
C ASN A 168 20.11 -0.04 -13.72
N LEU A 169 19.76 -1.32 -13.93
CA LEU A 169 19.84 -2.39 -12.93
C LEU A 169 21.30 -2.84 -12.73
N VAL A 170 22.03 -2.05 -11.96
CA VAL A 170 23.45 -2.31 -11.61
C VAL A 170 23.63 -2.80 -10.18
N GLY A 171 22.58 -2.76 -9.35
CA GLY A 171 22.64 -3.14 -7.94
C GLY A 171 22.93 -4.62 -7.73
N ASN A 172 23.40 -4.97 -6.52
CA ASN A 172 23.75 -6.32 -6.13
C ASN A 172 22.83 -6.85 -4.99
N ALA A 173 21.50 -6.71 -5.13
CA ALA A 173 20.52 -7.12 -4.13
C ALA A 173 19.93 -8.49 -4.50
N LYS A 174 20.49 -9.59 -3.98
CA LYS A 174 20.17 -10.96 -4.37
C LYS A 174 18.68 -11.28 -4.33
N ASP A 175 18.03 -11.06 -3.19
CA ASP A 175 16.64 -11.48 -3.00
C ASP A 175 15.67 -10.64 -3.86
N LEU A 176 15.93 -9.34 -4.05
CA LEU A 176 15.16 -8.50 -4.97
C LEU A 176 15.28 -8.98 -6.42
N TRP A 177 16.46 -9.44 -6.84
CA TRP A 177 16.64 -9.99 -8.18
C TRP A 177 15.92 -11.32 -8.38
N VAL A 178 15.99 -12.24 -7.41
CA VAL A 178 15.27 -13.51 -7.46
C VAL A 178 13.76 -13.27 -7.55
N ALA A 179 13.24 -12.43 -6.68
CA ALA A 179 11.82 -12.13 -6.63
C ALA A 179 11.36 -11.36 -7.87
N GLY A 180 12.14 -10.37 -8.33
CA GLY A 180 11.84 -9.61 -9.54
C GLY A 180 11.80 -10.49 -10.79
N THR A 181 12.69 -11.47 -10.92
CA THR A 181 12.65 -12.46 -12.01
C THR A 181 11.32 -13.21 -12.00
N ASN A 182 10.84 -13.66 -10.83
CA ASN A 182 9.55 -14.34 -10.70
C ASN A 182 8.36 -13.43 -11.13
N ASN A 183 8.43 -12.14 -10.84
CA ASN A 183 7.39 -11.20 -11.29
C ASN A 183 7.35 -11.06 -12.80
N PHE A 184 8.50 -11.10 -13.48
CA PHE A 184 8.55 -11.04 -14.94
C PHE A 184 8.09 -12.34 -15.61
N TYR A 185 8.25 -13.50 -14.97
CA TYR A 185 7.59 -14.74 -15.42
C TYR A 185 6.06 -14.60 -15.41
N ARG A 186 5.52 -14.00 -14.33
CA ARG A 186 4.07 -13.74 -14.25
C ARG A 186 3.62 -12.74 -15.32
N GLN A 187 4.35 -11.61 -15.49
CA GLN A 187 4.04 -10.64 -16.54
C GLN A 187 4.02 -11.29 -17.92
N LYS A 188 5.02 -12.14 -18.24
CA LYS A 188 5.06 -12.89 -19.49
C LYS A 188 3.80 -13.77 -19.66
N SER A 189 3.44 -14.55 -18.65
CA SER A 189 2.26 -15.42 -18.67
C SER A 189 0.96 -14.62 -18.88
N VAL A 190 0.81 -13.49 -18.22
CA VAL A 190 -0.35 -12.61 -18.34
C VAL A 190 -0.45 -12.03 -19.76
N LEU A 191 0.67 -11.52 -20.30
CA LEU A 191 0.71 -10.99 -21.67
C LEU A 191 0.38 -12.07 -22.71
N GLN A 192 0.90 -13.29 -22.55
CA GLN A 192 0.54 -14.42 -23.42
C GLN A 192 -0.95 -14.78 -23.32
N GLY A 193 -1.53 -14.71 -22.13
CA GLY A 193 -2.97 -14.91 -21.92
C GLY A 193 -3.85 -13.89 -22.65
N LEU A 194 -3.35 -12.68 -22.93
CA LEU A 194 -4.06 -11.67 -23.70
C LEU A 194 -4.19 -12.00 -25.20
N GLU A 195 -3.30 -12.84 -25.77
CA GLU A 195 -3.36 -13.21 -27.19
C GLU A 195 -4.71 -13.83 -27.57
N THR A 196 -5.35 -14.53 -26.64
CA THR A 196 -6.66 -15.15 -26.87
C THR A 196 -7.83 -14.20 -26.69
N LYS A 197 -7.62 -13.04 -26.07
CA LYS A 197 -8.64 -12.04 -25.75
C LYS A 197 -8.66 -10.88 -26.74
N ILE A 198 -7.59 -10.69 -27.49
CA ILE A 198 -7.47 -9.59 -28.47
C ILE A 198 -8.14 -9.99 -29.80
N PRO A 199 -8.95 -9.09 -30.41
CA PRO A 199 -9.56 -9.34 -31.69
C PRO A 199 -8.51 -9.54 -32.81
N LYS A 200 -8.62 -10.62 -33.56
CA LYS A 200 -7.67 -10.98 -34.64
C LYS A 200 -7.59 -9.98 -35.79
N ASN A 201 -8.58 -9.11 -35.92
CA ASN A 201 -8.65 -8.06 -36.97
C ASN A 201 -7.97 -6.75 -36.54
N ASN A 202 -7.45 -6.65 -35.33
CA ASN A 202 -6.66 -5.48 -34.84
C ASN A 202 -5.17 -5.81 -34.92
N ALA A 203 -4.57 -5.65 -36.10
CA ALA A 203 -3.17 -5.99 -36.35
C ALA A 203 -2.20 -5.14 -35.50
N SER A 204 -2.49 -3.84 -35.36
CA SER A 204 -1.64 -2.91 -34.59
C SER A 204 -1.55 -3.30 -33.10
N LEU A 205 -2.67 -3.60 -32.47
CA LEU A 205 -2.71 -4.08 -31.09
C LEU A 205 -2.02 -5.45 -30.93
N ALA A 206 -2.20 -6.36 -31.91
CA ALA A 206 -1.54 -7.66 -31.90
C ALA A 206 -0.01 -7.52 -32.01
N ASP A 207 0.47 -6.60 -32.86
CA ASP A 207 1.91 -6.29 -33.00
C ASP A 207 2.47 -5.69 -31.70
N ALA A 208 1.77 -4.72 -31.08
CA ALA A 208 2.16 -4.14 -29.80
C ALA A 208 2.24 -5.19 -28.68
N LEU A 209 1.27 -6.11 -28.61
CA LEU A 209 1.31 -7.24 -27.68
C LEU A 209 2.48 -8.18 -27.96
N GLY A 210 2.71 -8.55 -29.22
CA GLY A 210 3.82 -9.40 -29.63
C GLY A 210 5.18 -8.80 -29.25
N ASP A 211 5.34 -7.48 -29.41
CA ASP A 211 6.57 -6.77 -29.02
C ASP A 211 6.74 -6.72 -27.49
N ALA A 212 5.65 -6.51 -26.72
CA ALA A 212 5.67 -6.55 -25.27
C ALA A 212 6.05 -7.95 -24.73
N ILE A 213 5.51 -9.03 -25.33
CA ILE A 213 5.84 -10.42 -24.99
C ILE A 213 7.33 -10.70 -25.29
N LYS A 214 7.82 -10.36 -26.48
CA LYS A 214 9.23 -10.55 -26.87
C LYS A 214 10.19 -9.79 -25.95
N ALA A 215 9.85 -8.52 -25.64
CA ALA A 215 10.64 -7.70 -24.74
C ALA A 215 10.71 -8.30 -23.34
N THR A 216 9.56 -8.76 -22.80
CA THR A 216 9.47 -9.38 -21.48
C THR A 216 10.22 -10.71 -21.45
N ASP A 217 10.06 -11.58 -22.45
CA ASP A 217 10.78 -12.86 -22.55
C ASP A 217 12.30 -12.66 -22.59
N SER A 218 12.76 -11.79 -23.48
CA SER A 218 14.19 -11.45 -23.55
C SER A 218 14.71 -10.85 -22.25
N PHE A 219 13.88 -10.11 -21.51
CA PHE A 219 14.27 -9.53 -20.22
C PHE A 219 14.37 -10.61 -19.13
N VAL A 220 13.47 -11.58 -19.10
CA VAL A 220 13.53 -12.73 -18.19
C VAL A 220 14.85 -13.49 -18.36
N VAL A 221 15.21 -13.85 -19.61
CA VAL A 221 16.46 -14.56 -19.90
C VAL A 221 17.68 -13.77 -19.40
N TRP A 222 17.68 -12.46 -19.61
CA TRP A 222 18.74 -11.58 -19.11
C TRP A 222 18.78 -11.52 -17.58
N LEU A 223 17.61 -11.44 -16.91
CA LEU A 223 17.53 -11.43 -15.45
C LEU A 223 18.09 -12.73 -14.85
N GLU A 224 17.76 -13.88 -15.41
CA GLU A 224 18.26 -15.18 -14.97
C GLU A 224 19.79 -15.30 -15.08
N ASP A 225 20.36 -14.77 -16.15
CA ASP A 225 21.80 -14.77 -16.31
C ASP A 225 22.50 -13.86 -15.31
N MET A 226 21.97 -12.64 -15.17
CA MET A 226 22.51 -11.66 -14.22
C MET A 226 22.31 -12.04 -12.75
N ALA A 227 21.21 -12.73 -12.41
CA ALA A 227 20.91 -13.18 -11.05
C ALA A 227 22.00 -14.09 -10.47
N LYS A 228 22.67 -14.88 -11.32
CA LYS A 228 23.81 -15.77 -10.92
C LYS A 228 24.96 -15.00 -10.28
N HIS A 229 25.07 -13.71 -10.56
CA HIS A 229 26.13 -12.83 -10.06
C HIS A 229 25.69 -11.93 -8.90
N LYS A 230 24.42 -12.05 -8.45
CA LYS A 230 23.88 -11.24 -7.35
C LYS A 230 23.99 -11.99 -6.03
N ASN A 231 24.73 -11.43 -5.09
CA ASN A 231 25.03 -12.03 -3.80
C ASN A 231 24.99 -11.03 -2.63
N GLY A 232 24.69 -9.76 -2.90
CA GLY A 232 24.65 -8.71 -1.89
C GLY A 232 23.34 -8.66 -1.11
N PRO A 233 23.32 -7.88 -0.02
CA PRO A 233 22.14 -7.74 0.83
C PRO A 233 21.02 -6.99 0.09
N SER A 234 19.77 -7.37 0.40
CA SER A 234 18.58 -6.73 -0.16
C SER A 234 17.88 -5.81 0.83
N GLY A 235 18.09 -5.98 2.14
CA GLY A 235 17.59 -5.11 3.19
C GLY A 235 18.33 -3.78 3.26
N ILE A 236 17.73 -2.81 3.93
CA ILE A 236 18.23 -1.44 4.05
C ILE A 236 19.03 -1.17 5.33
N GLY A 237 19.06 -2.12 6.26
CA GLY A 237 19.66 -1.97 7.58
C GLY A 237 18.72 -1.32 8.60
N LYS A 238 18.94 -1.61 9.89
CA LYS A 238 18.10 -1.18 11.01
C LYS A 238 17.97 0.35 11.13
N GLU A 239 19.09 1.06 10.97
CA GLU A 239 19.12 2.52 11.10
C GLU A 239 18.30 3.20 10.02
N ASN A 240 18.46 2.76 8.77
CA ASN A 240 17.69 3.28 7.65
C ASN A 240 16.20 2.92 7.78
N TYR A 241 15.90 1.70 8.26
CA TYR A 241 14.53 1.28 8.54
C TYR A 241 13.87 2.19 9.59
N THR A 242 14.54 2.40 10.72
CA THR A 242 14.07 3.31 11.79
C THR A 242 13.89 4.74 11.29
N TRP A 243 14.81 5.22 10.44
CA TRP A 243 14.70 6.55 9.85
C TRP A 243 13.46 6.65 8.94
N TYR A 244 13.23 5.62 8.11
CA TYR A 244 12.08 5.56 7.21
C TYR A 244 10.76 5.58 7.99
N GLN A 245 10.66 4.74 9.00
CA GLN A 245 9.48 4.70 9.87
C GLN A 245 9.19 6.07 10.50
N LYS A 246 10.18 6.71 11.10
CA LYS A 246 9.99 7.98 11.79
C LYS A 246 9.76 9.19 10.88
N ASN A 247 10.29 9.18 9.65
CA ASN A 247 10.29 10.36 8.79
C ASN A 247 9.36 10.24 7.58
N VAL A 248 9.00 9.03 7.17
CA VAL A 248 8.12 8.76 6.02
C VAL A 248 6.77 8.26 6.50
N HIS A 249 6.71 7.15 7.23
CA HIS A 249 5.45 6.59 7.75
C HIS A 249 4.98 7.28 9.06
N LEU A 250 5.82 8.11 9.65
CA LEU A 250 5.56 8.82 10.92
C LEU A 250 5.22 7.86 12.07
N VAL A 251 5.74 6.65 12.02
CA VAL A 251 5.66 5.66 13.10
C VAL A 251 6.80 5.95 14.10
N PRO A 252 6.51 6.27 15.37
CA PRO A 252 7.52 6.75 16.33
C PRO A 252 8.38 5.63 16.95
N LEU A 253 8.39 4.44 16.34
CA LEU A 253 9.12 3.27 16.83
C LEU A 253 10.46 3.09 16.12
N THR A 254 11.43 2.51 16.84
CA THR A 254 12.67 2.00 16.27
C THR A 254 12.47 0.57 15.76
N TRP A 255 13.41 0.07 14.97
CA TRP A 255 13.41 -1.32 14.54
C TRP A 255 13.32 -2.30 15.73
N GLU A 256 14.06 -2.04 16.79
CA GLU A 256 14.08 -2.87 18.01
C GLU A 256 12.73 -2.84 18.74
N GLU A 257 12.12 -1.67 18.86
CA GLU A 257 10.80 -1.51 19.49
C GLU A 257 9.71 -2.20 18.69
N GLU A 258 9.76 -2.17 17.35
CA GLU A 258 8.83 -2.93 16.50
C GLU A 258 9.03 -4.45 16.67
N VAL A 259 10.28 -4.94 16.73
CA VAL A 259 10.55 -6.37 17.01
C VAL A 259 9.92 -6.81 18.33
N GLU A 260 10.09 -6.05 19.39
CA GLU A 260 9.51 -6.40 20.69
C GLU A 260 7.98 -6.32 20.71
N LEU A 261 7.40 -5.32 20.02
CA LEU A 261 5.95 -5.22 19.83
C LEU A 261 5.40 -6.45 19.09
N LEU A 262 6.01 -6.81 17.97
CA LEU A 262 5.53 -7.93 17.16
C LEU A 262 5.69 -9.28 17.87
N LYS A 263 6.76 -9.50 18.61
CA LYS A 263 6.92 -10.69 19.46
C LYS A 263 5.84 -10.78 20.54
N LYS A 264 5.52 -9.67 21.18
CA LYS A 264 4.44 -9.59 22.18
C LYS A 264 3.09 -9.94 21.54
N GLU A 265 2.77 -9.33 20.40
CA GLU A 265 1.51 -9.59 19.71
C GLU A 265 1.43 -11.05 19.18
N LEU A 266 2.53 -11.60 18.68
CA LEU A 266 2.61 -13.02 18.28
C LEU A 266 2.31 -13.94 19.48
N SER A 267 2.94 -13.70 20.62
CA SER A 267 2.70 -14.48 21.85
C SER A 267 1.25 -14.32 22.35
N ARG A 268 0.70 -13.11 22.27
CA ARG A 268 -0.70 -12.84 22.61
C ARG A 268 -1.66 -13.58 21.70
N ALA A 269 -1.42 -13.55 20.40
CA ALA A 269 -2.26 -14.24 19.42
C ALA A 269 -2.29 -15.76 19.67
N TRP A 270 -1.12 -16.39 19.87
CA TRP A 270 -1.03 -17.83 20.18
C TRP A 270 -1.70 -18.22 21.49
N SER A 271 -1.50 -17.45 22.56
CA SER A 271 -2.13 -17.73 23.85
C SER A 271 -3.64 -17.51 23.78
N SER A 272 -4.11 -16.48 23.11
CA SER A 272 -5.55 -16.22 22.92
C SER A 272 -6.22 -17.30 22.07
N LEU A 273 -5.55 -17.76 21.01
CA LEU A 273 -6.04 -18.90 20.21
C LEU A 273 -6.18 -20.15 21.06
N ALA A 274 -5.16 -20.52 21.84
CA ALA A 274 -5.21 -21.71 22.71
C ALA A 274 -6.34 -21.63 23.74
N LEU A 275 -6.59 -20.45 24.33
CA LEU A 275 -7.69 -20.24 25.28
C LEU A 275 -9.05 -20.29 24.61
N GLU A 276 -9.20 -19.74 23.40
CA GLU A 276 -10.45 -19.80 22.64
C GLU A 276 -10.74 -21.23 22.17
N GLU A 277 -9.75 -21.97 21.70
CA GLU A 277 -9.88 -23.40 21.36
C GLU A 277 -10.32 -24.24 22.58
N GLN A 278 -9.73 -23.97 23.76
CA GLN A 278 -10.14 -24.64 25.01
C GLN A 278 -11.59 -24.30 25.38
N LYS A 279 -12.00 -23.06 25.24
CA LYS A 279 -13.37 -22.61 25.50
C LYS A 279 -14.37 -23.28 24.54
N ASN A 280 -13.99 -23.43 23.29
CA ASN A 280 -14.81 -23.98 22.22
C ASN A 280 -14.74 -25.52 22.12
N LYS A 281 -14.01 -26.21 23.01
CA LYS A 281 -13.76 -27.65 22.94
C LYS A 281 -15.03 -28.53 22.82
N GLY A 282 -16.13 -28.07 23.41
CA GLY A 282 -17.43 -28.77 23.37
C GLY A 282 -18.29 -28.43 22.15
N LEU A 283 -17.88 -27.49 21.32
CA LEU A 283 -18.62 -27.06 20.13
C LEU A 283 -18.24 -27.92 18.92
N PRO A 284 -19.15 -28.12 17.95
CA PRO A 284 -18.82 -28.74 16.67
C PRO A 284 -17.62 -28.06 16.00
N PRO A 285 -16.76 -28.82 15.29
CA PRO A 285 -15.68 -28.22 14.51
C PRO A 285 -16.26 -27.33 13.39
N MET A 286 -15.49 -26.30 12.99
CA MET A 286 -15.81 -25.55 11.79
C MET A 286 -15.74 -26.47 10.56
N VAL A 287 -16.72 -26.32 9.66
CA VAL A 287 -16.77 -27.07 8.41
C VAL A 287 -16.46 -26.11 7.27
N SER A 288 -15.49 -26.49 6.45
CA SER A 288 -15.11 -25.70 5.27
C SER A 288 -16.08 -25.96 4.12
N ALA A 289 -16.46 -24.92 3.37
CA ALA A 289 -17.22 -25.06 2.14
C ALA A 289 -16.47 -25.94 1.12
N LYS A 290 -17.21 -26.91 0.54
CA LYS A 290 -16.65 -27.94 -0.37
C LYS A 290 -17.09 -27.75 -1.82
N THR A 291 -18.13 -26.97 -2.05
CA THR A 291 -18.65 -26.67 -3.39
C THR A 291 -18.80 -25.17 -3.61
N PRO A 292 -18.84 -24.72 -4.87
CA PRO A 292 -19.14 -23.33 -5.18
C PRO A 292 -20.44 -22.82 -4.54
N GLU A 293 -21.49 -23.62 -4.58
CA GLU A 293 -22.81 -23.26 -4.05
C GLU A 293 -22.77 -23.07 -2.52
N GLU A 294 -22.05 -23.94 -1.81
CA GLU A 294 -21.86 -23.81 -0.36
C GLU A 294 -21.08 -22.54 -0.03
N PHE A 295 -20.04 -22.22 -0.81
CA PHE A 295 -19.26 -21.02 -0.62
C PHE A 295 -20.09 -19.76 -0.89
N ASP A 296 -20.84 -19.71 -1.99
CA ASP A 296 -21.64 -18.55 -2.40
C ASP A 296 -22.70 -18.23 -1.34
N VAL A 297 -23.38 -19.24 -0.79
CA VAL A 297 -24.34 -19.07 0.31
C VAL A 297 -23.63 -18.52 1.56
N MET A 298 -22.49 -19.09 1.94
CA MET A 298 -21.72 -18.65 3.11
C MET A 298 -21.21 -17.22 2.96
N ALA A 299 -20.71 -16.86 1.78
CA ALA A 299 -20.22 -15.52 1.46
C ALA A 299 -21.36 -14.48 1.53
N GLU A 300 -22.52 -14.79 0.95
CA GLU A 300 -23.71 -13.92 1.01
C GLU A 300 -24.19 -13.69 2.45
N LEU A 301 -24.31 -14.76 3.24
CA LEU A 301 -24.65 -14.67 4.66
C LEU A 301 -23.59 -13.86 5.45
N GLY A 302 -22.32 -14.00 5.10
CA GLY A 302 -21.23 -13.24 5.69
C GLY A 302 -21.37 -11.74 5.47
N VAL A 303 -21.68 -11.30 4.24
CA VAL A 303 -21.94 -9.88 3.91
C VAL A 303 -23.13 -9.37 4.72
N GLN A 304 -24.26 -10.08 4.68
CA GLN A 304 -25.46 -9.70 5.41
C GLN A 304 -25.18 -9.55 6.91
N ARG A 305 -24.43 -10.48 7.50
CA ARG A 305 -24.06 -10.46 8.92
C ARG A 305 -23.18 -9.25 9.26
N VAL A 306 -22.16 -8.94 8.47
CA VAL A 306 -21.29 -7.77 8.70
C VAL A 306 -22.12 -6.49 8.61
N MET A 307 -22.92 -6.31 7.56
CA MET A 307 -23.71 -5.09 7.38
C MET A 307 -24.80 -4.92 8.45
N ALA A 308 -25.49 -6.01 8.85
CA ALA A 308 -26.44 -6.00 9.94
C ALA A 308 -25.78 -5.63 11.27
N PHE A 309 -24.63 -6.25 11.59
CA PHE A 309 -23.87 -5.96 12.81
C PHE A 309 -23.47 -4.49 12.91
N LEU A 310 -22.88 -3.93 11.82
CA LEU A 310 -22.46 -2.53 11.80
C LEU A 310 -23.64 -1.57 12.07
N LYS A 311 -24.81 -1.89 11.52
CA LYS A 311 -26.04 -1.11 11.69
C LYS A 311 -26.65 -1.28 13.08
N GLU A 312 -26.88 -2.54 13.52
CA GLU A 312 -27.61 -2.85 14.75
C GLU A 312 -26.82 -2.48 16.02
N LYS A 313 -25.50 -2.59 15.98
CA LYS A 313 -24.62 -2.20 17.09
C LYS A 313 -24.17 -0.72 16.99
N GLU A 314 -24.65 0.02 16.00
CA GLU A 314 -24.29 1.42 15.78
C GLU A 314 -22.76 1.63 15.77
N ILE A 315 -22.01 0.69 15.12
CA ILE A 315 -20.56 0.70 15.10
C ILE A 315 -20.04 1.89 14.28
N MET A 316 -20.72 2.17 13.15
CA MET A 316 -20.40 3.28 12.25
C MET A 316 -21.62 3.69 11.42
N GLN A 317 -21.59 4.88 10.82
CA GLN A 317 -22.62 5.30 9.88
C GLN A 317 -22.53 4.45 8.61
N ILE A 318 -23.64 3.79 8.27
CA ILE A 318 -23.72 3.01 7.04
C ILE A 318 -23.96 3.96 5.87
N LYS A 319 -23.02 3.99 4.93
CA LYS A 319 -23.09 4.73 3.68
C LYS A 319 -23.50 3.83 2.51
N PRO A 320 -24.15 4.37 1.45
CA PRO A 320 -24.63 3.56 0.33
C PRO A 320 -23.56 2.79 -0.43
N ASN A 321 -22.31 3.27 -0.41
CA ASN A 321 -21.18 2.68 -1.11
C ASN A 321 -20.52 1.50 -0.36
N MET A 322 -20.77 1.31 0.93
CA MET A 322 -20.06 0.31 1.75
C MET A 322 -20.40 -1.12 1.35
N GLU A 323 -21.69 -1.48 1.29
CA GLU A 323 -22.09 -2.84 0.90
C GLU A 323 -21.67 -3.19 -0.53
N PRO A 324 -21.85 -2.33 -1.56
CA PRO A 324 -21.28 -2.57 -2.88
C PRO A 324 -19.77 -2.75 -2.89
N ALA A 325 -19.02 -2.00 -2.08
CA ALA A 325 -17.57 -2.17 -1.96
C ALA A 325 -17.20 -3.54 -1.39
N LEU A 326 -17.87 -3.99 -0.30
CA LEU A 326 -17.67 -5.31 0.27
C LEU A 326 -18.02 -6.42 -0.72
N ARG A 327 -19.15 -6.31 -1.42
CA ARG A 327 -19.60 -7.32 -2.39
C ARG A 327 -18.65 -7.54 -3.55
N LYS A 328 -17.93 -6.51 -4.02
CA LYS A 328 -16.90 -6.64 -5.05
C LYS A 328 -15.74 -7.55 -4.63
N HIS A 329 -15.56 -7.76 -3.33
CA HIS A 329 -14.43 -8.49 -2.75
C HIS A 329 -14.85 -9.75 -1.97
N MET A 330 -16.09 -10.22 -2.15
CA MET A 330 -16.59 -11.44 -1.49
C MET A 330 -15.73 -12.68 -1.74
N GLY A 331 -14.92 -12.66 -2.80
CA GLY A 331 -14.16 -13.80 -3.25
C GLY A 331 -15.00 -14.80 -4.04
N SER A 332 -14.41 -15.96 -4.31
CA SER A 332 -15.05 -17.07 -5.01
C SER A 332 -14.54 -18.40 -4.44
N PHE A 333 -15.28 -19.49 -4.73
CA PHE A 333 -14.85 -20.82 -4.34
C PHE A 333 -13.46 -21.15 -4.91
N VAL A 334 -12.60 -21.69 -4.04
CA VAL A 334 -11.27 -22.21 -4.41
C VAL A 334 -11.19 -23.68 -3.97
N PRO A 335 -10.85 -24.62 -4.87
CA PRO A 335 -10.60 -26.01 -4.50
C PRO A 335 -9.56 -26.13 -3.38
N GLU A 336 -9.73 -27.09 -2.48
CA GLU A 336 -8.96 -27.20 -1.23
C GLU A 336 -7.45 -27.19 -1.47
N GLU A 337 -6.99 -27.92 -2.48
CA GLU A 337 -5.57 -28.05 -2.86
C GLU A 337 -4.94 -26.79 -3.45
N LYS A 338 -5.77 -25.76 -3.76
CA LYS A 338 -5.34 -24.47 -4.31
C LYS A 338 -5.50 -23.30 -3.33
N ARG A 339 -6.03 -23.59 -2.13
CA ARG A 339 -6.28 -22.54 -1.14
C ARG A 339 -4.97 -22.03 -0.55
N ASN A 340 -4.85 -20.72 -0.52
CA ASN A 340 -3.84 -20.03 0.27
C ASN A 340 -4.38 -19.69 1.67
N PHE A 341 -3.57 -19.06 2.51
CA PHE A 341 -3.93 -18.67 3.87
C PHE A 341 -5.30 -17.98 3.96
N PHE A 342 -5.54 -16.96 3.16
CA PHE A 342 -6.79 -16.17 3.21
C PHE A 342 -7.99 -16.98 2.73
N THR A 343 -7.83 -17.70 1.64
CA THR A 343 -8.92 -18.53 1.12
C THR A 343 -9.24 -19.73 2.01
N ILE A 344 -8.28 -20.28 2.78
CA ILE A 344 -8.57 -21.26 3.82
C ILE A 344 -9.51 -20.66 4.86
N GLY A 345 -9.17 -19.50 5.42
CA GLY A 345 -9.99 -18.81 6.41
C GLY A 345 -11.39 -18.50 5.89
N MET A 346 -11.49 -17.95 4.68
CA MET A 346 -12.78 -17.62 4.04
C MET A 346 -13.68 -18.82 3.81
N HIS A 347 -13.12 -20.01 3.55
CA HIS A 347 -13.92 -21.21 3.34
C HIS A 347 -14.45 -21.84 4.66
N TYR A 348 -13.89 -21.44 5.81
CA TYR A 348 -14.44 -21.79 7.12
C TYR A 348 -15.47 -20.77 7.61
N ASP A 349 -15.15 -19.48 7.57
CA ASP A 349 -16.04 -18.36 7.83
C ASP A 349 -15.44 -17.08 7.19
N PRO A 350 -16.12 -16.43 6.25
CA PRO A 350 -15.58 -15.23 5.59
C PRO A 350 -15.62 -13.98 6.48
N VAL A 351 -16.46 -13.95 7.54
CA VAL A 351 -16.68 -12.75 8.35
C VAL A 351 -15.40 -12.16 8.97
N PRO A 352 -14.44 -12.95 9.49
CA PRO A 352 -13.16 -12.40 9.97
C PRO A 352 -12.40 -11.61 8.90
N LEU A 353 -12.35 -12.11 7.65
CA LEU A 353 -11.70 -11.40 6.57
C LEU A 353 -12.56 -10.23 6.05
N TYR A 354 -13.89 -10.35 6.04
CA TYR A 354 -14.79 -9.26 5.66
C TYR A 354 -14.73 -8.10 6.66
N SER A 355 -14.45 -8.33 7.94
CA SER A 355 -14.19 -7.25 8.89
C SER A 355 -12.89 -6.51 8.54
N HIS A 356 -11.85 -7.22 8.10
CA HIS A 356 -10.61 -6.63 7.59
C HIS A 356 -10.83 -5.76 6.36
N PHE A 357 -11.82 -6.03 5.54
CA PHE A 357 -12.15 -5.24 4.35
C PHE A 357 -12.70 -3.84 4.66
N TYR A 358 -12.57 -3.38 5.89
CA TYR A 358 -12.83 -2.01 6.29
C TYR A 358 -12.12 -0.98 5.39
N HIS A 359 -10.90 -1.25 4.94
CA HIS A 359 -10.17 -0.36 4.03
C HIS A 359 -10.84 -0.22 2.64
N TRP A 360 -11.68 -1.17 2.20
CA TRP A 360 -12.50 -0.99 0.99
C TRP A 360 -13.60 0.06 1.18
N PHE A 361 -14.09 0.23 2.42
CA PHE A 361 -15.01 1.32 2.75
C PHE A 361 -14.29 2.67 2.69
N ASP A 362 -13.07 2.76 3.20
CA ASP A 362 -12.24 3.97 3.12
C ASP A 362 -11.95 4.37 1.66
N LEU A 363 -11.63 3.39 0.79
CA LEU A 363 -11.38 3.64 -0.63
C LEU A 363 -12.65 4.11 -1.35
N ALA A 364 -13.78 3.47 -1.10
CA ALA A 364 -15.07 3.88 -1.67
C ALA A 364 -15.48 5.29 -1.19
N GLN A 365 -15.24 5.60 0.08
CA GLN A 365 -15.49 6.94 0.61
C GLN A 365 -14.57 7.99 -0.03
N MET A 366 -13.29 7.68 -0.23
CA MET A 366 -12.34 8.60 -0.87
C MET A 366 -12.75 8.92 -2.33
N GLU A 367 -13.33 7.95 -3.04
CA GLU A 367 -13.85 8.15 -4.40
C GLU A 367 -15.13 9.02 -4.40
N ASP A 368 -16.08 8.75 -3.50
CA ASP A 368 -17.40 9.40 -3.49
C ASP A 368 -17.43 10.73 -2.72
N GLU A 369 -16.69 10.80 -1.63
CA GLU A 369 -16.64 11.96 -0.72
C GLU A 369 -15.18 12.35 -0.43
N PRO A 370 -14.44 12.88 -1.41
CA PRO A 370 -13.02 13.20 -1.23
C PRO A 370 -12.82 14.28 -0.16
N HIS A 371 -11.75 14.14 0.62
CA HIS A 371 -11.41 15.07 1.69
C HIS A 371 -11.33 16.53 1.20
N ASN A 372 -11.73 17.48 2.05
CA ASN A 372 -11.78 18.91 1.70
C ASN A 372 -10.38 19.48 1.36
N SER A 373 -9.33 19.04 2.08
CA SER A 373 -7.96 19.43 1.74
C SER A 373 -7.53 18.83 0.40
N PRO A 374 -7.06 19.63 -0.57
CA PRO A 374 -6.52 19.13 -1.83
C PRO A 374 -5.32 18.18 -1.64
N ILE A 375 -4.61 18.30 -0.52
CA ILE A 375 -3.43 17.48 -0.19
C ILE A 375 -3.84 16.05 0.21
N ARG A 376 -4.98 15.90 0.91
CA ARG A 376 -5.48 14.58 1.38
C ARG A 376 -6.54 13.94 0.48
N ARG A 377 -6.92 14.62 -0.60
CA ARG A 377 -8.07 14.24 -1.45
C ARG A 377 -7.85 12.96 -2.24
N GLY A 378 -6.63 12.63 -2.58
CA GLY A 378 -6.27 11.46 -3.38
C GLY A 378 -5.20 10.61 -2.72
N PRO A 379 -4.79 9.52 -3.38
CA PRO A 379 -3.74 8.64 -2.88
C PRO A 379 -2.44 9.39 -2.60
N LEU A 380 -1.90 9.18 -1.41
CA LEU A 380 -0.61 9.72 -1.01
C LEU A 380 0.54 8.84 -1.52
N LEU A 381 1.67 9.45 -1.86
CA LEU A 381 2.85 8.76 -2.36
C LEU A 381 3.61 8.05 -1.23
N TYR A 382 4.43 7.05 -1.61
CA TYR A 382 5.30 6.30 -0.69
C TYR A 382 4.56 5.56 0.42
N ASN A 383 3.26 5.30 0.22
CA ASN A 383 2.41 4.55 1.15
C ASN A 383 2.51 5.05 2.60
N ILE A 384 2.67 6.38 2.79
CA ILE A 384 2.83 6.98 4.12
C ILE A 384 1.63 6.72 5.04
N PHE A 385 0.49 6.33 4.48
CA PHE A 385 -0.78 6.04 5.15
C PHE A 385 -0.90 4.59 5.65
N ASP A 386 0.04 3.69 5.36
CA ASP A 386 -0.08 2.24 5.64
C ASP A 386 -0.44 1.96 7.10
N SER A 387 0.14 2.70 8.05
CA SER A 387 -0.18 2.53 9.47
C SER A 387 -1.65 2.80 9.80
N LYS A 388 -2.35 3.67 9.04
CA LYS A 388 -3.80 3.89 9.18
C LYS A 388 -4.58 2.81 8.44
N SER A 389 -4.34 2.63 7.15
CA SER A 389 -5.11 1.75 6.28
C SER A 389 -5.11 0.30 6.80
N GLU A 390 -3.95 -0.31 6.89
CA GLU A 390 -3.80 -1.68 7.36
C GLU A 390 -3.95 -1.82 8.88
N GLY A 391 -3.56 -0.78 9.61
CA GLY A 391 -3.70 -0.74 11.07
C GLY A 391 -5.15 -0.79 11.51
N ILE A 392 -6.05 0.01 10.90
CA ILE A 392 -7.48 -0.02 11.23
C ILE A 392 -8.13 -1.32 10.75
N ALA A 393 -7.80 -1.79 9.55
CA ALA A 393 -8.34 -3.04 9.03
C ALA A 393 -8.00 -4.22 9.96
N THR A 394 -6.78 -4.25 10.52
CA THR A 394 -6.39 -5.25 11.54
C THR A 394 -7.04 -4.98 12.89
N GLY A 395 -7.15 -3.73 13.30
CA GLY A 395 -7.74 -3.33 14.59
C GLY A 395 -9.21 -3.67 14.70
N VAL A 396 -9.99 -3.44 13.65
CA VAL A 396 -11.45 -3.69 13.67
C VAL A 396 -11.79 -5.18 13.76
N GLU A 397 -10.92 -6.10 13.36
CA GLU A 397 -11.14 -7.53 13.56
C GLU A 397 -11.33 -7.87 15.04
N GLU A 398 -10.50 -7.32 15.92
CA GLU A 398 -10.65 -7.48 17.37
C GLU A 398 -11.75 -6.57 17.95
N MET A 399 -11.89 -5.33 17.46
CA MET A 399 -12.94 -4.41 17.93
C MET A 399 -14.33 -4.99 17.66
N PHE A 400 -14.57 -5.52 16.46
CA PHE A 400 -15.86 -6.14 16.13
C PHE A 400 -16.07 -7.45 16.89
N MET A 401 -15.01 -8.22 17.12
CA MET A 401 -15.06 -9.41 17.98
C MET A 401 -15.48 -9.04 19.40
N GLN A 402 -14.94 -7.96 19.98
CA GLN A 402 -15.33 -7.48 21.31
C GLN A 402 -16.75 -6.90 21.34
N ALA A 403 -17.20 -6.28 20.26
CA ALA A 403 -18.56 -5.75 20.11
C ALA A 403 -19.62 -6.85 19.85
N GLY A 404 -19.20 -8.12 19.66
CA GLY A 404 -20.11 -9.28 19.64
C GLY A 404 -20.45 -9.83 18.26
N ILE A 405 -19.72 -9.50 17.18
CA ILE A 405 -20.01 -10.04 15.84
C ILE A 405 -19.98 -11.59 15.76
N TYR A 406 -19.28 -12.25 16.69
CA TYR A 406 -19.13 -13.71 16.73
C TYR A 406 -19.89 -14.38 17.88
N GLU A 407 -20.96 -13.76 18.43
CA GLU A 407 -21.76 -14.38 19.49
C GLU A 407 -22.40 -15.70 19.05
N ASP A 408 -22.91 -15.76 17.82
CA ASP A 408 -23.54 -16.95 17.23
C ASP A 408 -22.55 -17.90 16.54
N SER A 409 -21.29 -17.50 16.39
CA SER A 409 -20.21 -18.30 15.76
C SER A 409 -18.91 -18.20 16.55
N PRO A 410 -18.85 -18.67 17.79
CA PRO A 410 -17.71 -18.43 18.68
C PRO A 410 -16.39 -18.96 18.15
N ARG A 411 -16.39 -20.03 17.31
CA ARG A 411 -15.16 -20.54 16.68
C ARG A 411 -14.55 -19.58 15.64
N SER A 412 -15.30 -18.62 15.10
CA SER A 412 -14.78 -17.61 14.20
C SER A 412 -13.74 -16.71 14.87
N LYS A 413 -13.79 -16.58 16.21
CA LYS A 413 -12.74 -15.90 16.99
C LYS A 413 -11.37 -16.59 16.87
N GLU A 414 -11.34 -17.90 16.65
CA GLU A 414 -10.10 -18.65 16.42
C GLU A 414 -9.41 -18.15 15.15
N ILE A 415 -10.19 -17.85 14.09
CA ILE A 415 -9.66 -17.31 12.82
C ILE A 415 -9.04 -15.93 13.04
N VAL A 416 -9.67 -15.05 13.82
CA VAL A 416 -9.11 -13.71 14.15
C VAL A 416 -7.73 -13.85 14.79
N TRP A 417 -7.57 -14.76 15.77
CA TRP A 417 -6.28 -14.98 16.43
C TRP A 417 -5.24 -15.62 15.50
N ILE A 418 -5.66 -16.49 14.57
CA ILE A 418 -4.78 -17.06 13.53
C ILE A 418 -4.29 -15.95 12.59
N MET A 419 -5.18 -15.05 12.15
CA MET A 419 -4.83 -13.91 11.31
C MET A 419 -3.85 -12.96 12.00
N LEU A 420 -4.08 -12.65 13.29
CA LEU A 420 -3.16 -11.83 14.07
C LEU A 420 -1.76 -12.47 14.21
N ALA A 421 -1.71 -13.79 14.50
CA ALA A 421 -0.44 -14.51 14.57
C ALA A 421 0.33 -14.49 13.23
N GLN A 422 -0.38 -14.70 12.13
CA GLN A 422 0.19 -14.64 10.79
C GLN A 422 0.79 -13.26 10.49
N ARG A 423 0.07 -12.16 10.79
CA ARG A 423 0.56 -10.79 10.59
C ARG A 423 1.78 -10.47 11.44
N ALA A 424 1.79 -10.88 12.69
CA ALA A 424 2.95 -10.70 13.57
C ALA A 424 4.16 -11.50 13.08
N ALA A 425 3.95 -12.75 12.64
CA ALA A 425 5.02 -13.61 12.13
C ALA A 425 5.65 -13.05 10.84
N ARG A 426 4.81 -12.60 9.87
CA ARG A 426 5.30 -12.02 8.62
C ARG A 426 6.03 -10.70 8.83
N GLY A 427 5.55 -9.86 9.75
CA GLY A 427 6.19 -8.61 10.11
C GLY A 427 7.57 -8.84 10.77
N LEU A 428 7.73 -9.85 11.63
CA LEU A 428 9.03 -10.23 12.17
C LEU A 428 10.00 -10.68 11.08
N GLY A 429 9.55 -11.52 10.13
CA GLY A 429 10.35 -11.90 8.98
C GLY A 429 10.81 -10.69 8.16
N SER A 430 9.91 -9.75 7.90
CA SER A 430 10.21 -8.48 7.20
C SER A 430 11.28 -7.67 7.94
N LEU A 431 11.16 -7.50 9.25
CA LEU A 431 12.15 -6.77 10.07
C LEU A 431 13.54 -7.40 10.00
N TYR A 432 13.62 -8.73 10.12
CA TYR A 432 14.90 -9.43 10.04
C TYR A 432 15.52 -9.40 8.63
N ALA A 433 14.70 -9.48 7.59
CA ALA A 433 15.17 -9.31 6.21
C ALA A 433 15.71 -7.88 5.96
N HIS A 434 15.00 -6.84 6.42
CA HIS A 434 15.48 -5.46 6.32
C HIS A 434 16.75 -5.19 7.11
N ALA A 435 16.94 -5.85 8.24
CA ALA A 435 18.18 -5.78 9.03
C ALA A 435 19.35 -6.55 8.41
N ASN A 436 19.14 -7.25 7.28
CA ASN A 436 20.09 -8.19 6.66
C ASN A 436 20.55 -9.31 7.62
N MET A 437 19.68 -9.70 8.55
CA MET A 437 19.90 -10.81 9.49
C MET A 437 19.37 -12.12 8.93
N MET A 438 18.45 -12.06 7.96
CA MET A 438 17.84 -13.18 7.27
C MET A 438 17.75 -12.87 5.77
N THR A 439 17.85 -13.91 4.96
CA THR A 439 17.42 -13.87 3.55
C THR A 439 15.89 -13.81 3.48
N MET A 440 15.37 -13.49 2.30
CA MET A 440 13.91 -13.54 2.06
C MET A 440 13.33 -14.95 2.32
N GLU A 441 14.08 -16.01 1.99
CA GLU A 441 13.67 -17.40 2.24
C GLU A 441 13.60 -17.72 3.73
N GLU A 442 14.62 -17.34 4.51
CA GLU A 442 14.65 -17.52 5.97
C GLU A 442 13.53 -16.71 6.66
N ALA A 443 13.27 -15.48 6.20
CA ALA A 443 12.14 -14.66 6.66
C ALA A 443 10.79 -15.34 6.35
N GLY A 444 10.66 -15.95 5.17
CA GLY A 444 9.51 -16.76 4.80
C GLY A 444 9.33 -17.97 5.73
N ALA A 445 10.42 -18.63 6.12
CA ALA A 445 10.37 -19.75 7.06
C ALA A 445 9.88 -19.32 8.46
N VAL A 446 10.22 -18.12 8.93
CA VAL A 446 9.64 -17.53 10.17
C VAL A 446 8.13 -17.37 10.03
N HIS A 447 7.68 -16.84 8.92
CA HIS A 447 6.26 -16.62 8.64
C HIS A 447 5.48 -17.95 8.65
N VAL A 448 5.96 -18.96 7.94
CA VAL A 448 5.35 -20.31 7.93
C VAL A 448 5.32 -20.94 9.32
N LYS A 449 6.46 -20.95 10.00
CA LYS A 449 6.62 -21.61 11.31
C LYS A 449 5.66 -21.08 12.37
N TRP A 450 5.40 -19.76 12.37
CA TRP A 450 4.64 -19.11 13.42
C TRP A 450 3.18 -18.83 13.04
N THR A 451 2.75 -19.21 11.84
CA THR A 451 1.34 -19.19 11.45
C THR A 451 0.67 -20.48 11.95
N PRO A 452 -0.40 -20.37 12.79
CA PRO A 452 -1.07 -21.53 13.35
C PRO A 452 -1.67 -22.47 12.28
N ARG A 453 -1.85 -23.74 12.65
CA ARG A 453 -2.54 -24.79 11.87
C ARG A 453 -1.91 -25.10 10.50
N GLY A 454 -0.67 -24.68 10.24
CA GLY A 454 -0.02 -24.91 8.95
C GLY A 454 -0.66 -24.20 7.75
N TRP A 455 -1.50 -23.18 7.98
CA TRP A 455 -2.24 -22.52 6.90
C TRP A 455 -1.36 -21.76 5.90
N MET A 456 -0.09 -21.50 6.21
CA MET A 456 0.88 -20.93 5.26
C MET A 456 1.69 -21.97 4.47
N GLU A 457 1.54 -23.26 4.77
CA GLU A 457 2.31 -24.33 4.09
C GLU A 457 1.68 -24.78 2.78
N THR A 458 0.38 -24.54 2.58
CA THR A 458 -0.44 -25.14 1.52
C THR A 458 -0.19 -24.51 0.15
N GLU A 459 0.19 -23.22 0.09
CA GLU A 459 0.34 -22.49 -1.17
C GLU A 459 1.55 -21.53 -1.11
N PRO A 460 2.66 -21.81 -1.83
CA PRO A 460 3.90 -21.05 -1.70
C PRO A 460 3.89 -19.69 -2.45
N HIS A 461 2.92 -19.44 -3.34
CA HIS A 461 2.92 -18.22 -4.15
C HIS A 461 2.58 -16.98 -3.32
N LEU A 462 1.61 -17.06 -2.41
CA LEU A 462 1.26 -15.98 -1.50
C LEU A 462 2.46 -15.63 -0.61
N LEU A 463 3.11 -16.62 -0.01
CA LEU A 463 4.28 -16.40 0.85
C LEU A 463 5.40 -15.65 0.11
N ARG A 464 5.74 -16.07 -1.11
CA ARG A 464 6.77 -15.42 -1.94
C ARG A 464 6.36 -13.99 -2.32
N PHE A 465 5.10 -13.80 -2.68
CA PHE A 465 4.57 -12.47 -3.00
C PHE A 465 4.69 -11.54 -1.79
N GLU A 466 4.20 -11.94 -0.63
CA GLU A 466 4.24 -11.12 0.59
C GLU A 466 5.67 -10.79 1.01
N GLN A 467 6.58 -11.78 1.06
CA GLN A 467 7.98 -11.52 1.45
C GLN A 467 8.68 -10.56 0.49
N HIS A 468 8.41 -10.67 -0.81
CA HIS A 468 8.93 -9.75 -1.80
C HIS A 468 8.36 -8.33 -1.63
N LEU A 469 7.05 -8.23 -1.45
CA LEU A 469 6.35 -6.97 -1.22
C LEU A 469 6.95 -6.22 -0.02
N TYR A 470 7.14 -6.91 1.09
CA TYR A 470 7.68 -6.31 2.32
C TYR A 470 9.14 -5.89 2.17
N LEU A 471 9.95 -6.64 1.41
CA LEU A 471 11.33 -6.25 1.15
C LEU A 471 11.44 -4.99 0.27
N ARG A 472 10.48 -4.79 -0.62
CA ARG A 472 10.40 -3.61 -1.49
C ARG A 472 9.86 -2.36 -0.79
N GLN A 473 9.03 -2.55 0.23
CA GLN A 473 8.33 -1.51 0.97
C GLN A 473 8.66 -1.60 2.47
N PRO A 474 9.71 -0.89 2.94
CA PRO A 474 10.03 -0.86 4.36
C PRO A 474 8.83 -0.38 5.19
N GLY A 475 8.48 -1.14 6.23
CA GLY A 475 7.35 -0.82 7.10
C GLY A 475 6.02 -1.46 6.70
N TYR A 476 5.82 -1.85 5.43
CA TYR A 476 4.54 -2.44 5.03
C TYR A 476 4.25 -3.77 5.76
N GLY A 477 5.24 -4.66 5.89
CA GLY A 477 5.06 -5.92 6.61
C GLY A 477 4.73 -5.78 8.10
N THR A 478 5.03 -4.65 8.71
CA THR A 478 4.78 -4.37 10.13
C THR A 478 3.57 -3.48 10.38
N CYS A 479 3.12 -2.70 9.38
CA CYS A 479 2.09 -1.66 9.55
C CYS A 479 0.75 -2.20 10.09
N TYR A 480 0.42 -3.45 9.83
CA TYR A 480 -0.74 -4.15 10.40
C TYR A 480 -0.73 -4.14 11.94
N ILE A 481 0.39 -4.50 12.52
CA ILE A 481 0.56 -4.59 13.98
C ILE A 481 0.93 -3.23 14.57
N THR A 482 1.88 -2.50 13.97
CA THR A 482 2.28 -1.18 14.44
C THR A 482 1.15 -0.17 14.31
N GLY A 483 0.41 -0.18 13.20
CA GLY A 483 -0.75 0.65 12.98
C GLY A 483 -1.87 0.36 13.98
N LYS A 484 -2.22 -0.93 14.17
CA LYS A 484 -3.17 -1.36 15.20
C LYS A 484 -2.78 -0.84 16.58
N HIS A 485 -1.52 -1.00 16.97
CA HIS A 485 -0.99 -0.51 18.26
C HIS A 485 -1.14 1.01 18.41
N LEU A 486 -0.81 1.79 17.37
CA LEU A 486 -0.97 3.24 17.39
C LEU A 486 -2.45 3.66 17.50
N ILE A 487 -3.36 2.93 16.84
CA ILE A 487 -4.81 3.17 16.93
C ILE A 487 -5.34 2.83 18.33
N GLU A 488 -4.91 1.73 18.94
CA GLU A 488 -5.26 1.38 20.32
C GLU A 488 -4.79 2.46 21.31
N ASN A 489 -3.60 3.01 21.11
CA ASN A 489 -3.11 4.14 21.88
C ASN A 489 -3.96 5.41 21.65
N LEU A 490 -4.39 5.66 20.42
CA LEU A 490 -5.29 6.77 20.11
C LEU A 490 -6.66 6.60 20.78
N ILE A 491 -7.25 5.40 20.71
CA ILE A 491 -8.51 5.09 21.42
C ILE A 491 -8.36 5.34 22.91
N THR A 492 -7.29 4.82 23.53
CA THR A 492 -7.00 5.02 24.96
C THR A 492 -6.91 6.50 25.29
N LYS A 493 -6.20 7.27 24.48
CA LYS A 493 -6.02 8.72 24.67
C LYS A 493 -7.36 9.44 24.57
N ARG A 494 -8.12 9.17 23.51
CA ARG A 494 -9.43 9.82 23.29
C ARG A 494 -10.43 9.48 24.39
N ALA A 495 -10.51 8.21 24.80
CA ALA A 495 -11.37 7.79 25.89
C ALA A 495 -11.05 8.52 27.19
N ARG A 496 -9.76 8.68 27.54
CA ARG A 496 -9.35 9.43 28.74
C ARG A 496 -9.63 10.93 28.64
N GLN A 497 -9.52 11.54 27.47
CA GLN A 497 -9.92 12.94 27.25
C GLN A 497 -11.42 13.12 27.51
N LEU A 498 -12.26 12.25 26.95
CA LEU A 498 -13.72 12.28 27.15
C LEU A 498 -14.09 12.07 28.62
N ASP A 499 -13.51 11.07 29.26
CA ASP A 499 -13.72 10.80 30.70
C ASP A 499 -13.37 12.02 31.56
N SER A 500 -12.31 12.75 31.24
CA SER A 500 -11.89 13.93 31.99
C SER A 500 -12.87 15.11 31.95
N VAL A 501 -13.79 15.11 30.97
CA VAL A 501 -14.87 16.09 30.83
C VAL A 501 -16.27 15.50 31.13
N GLY A 502 -16.33 14.25 31.62
CA GLY A 502 -17.55 13.57 31.96
C GLY A 502 -18.33 13.01 30.78
N GLU A 503 -17.68 12.83 29.63
CA GLU A 503 -18.26 12.22 28.42
C GLU A 503 -17.81 10.75 28.27
N SER A 504 -18.65 9.94 27.63
CA SER A 504 -18.34 8.53 27.35
C SER A 504 -17.72 8.38 25.96
N PHE A 505 -16.80 7.40 25.82
CA PHE A 505 -16.31 6.98 24.51
C PHE A 505 -17.39 6.26 23.73
N ILE A 506 -17.66 6.71 22.50
CA ILE A 506 -18.61 6.10 21.55
C ILE A 506 -17.82 5.67 20.32
N MET A 507 -17.89 4.37 19.99
CA MET A 507 -17.12 3.79 18.89
C MET A 507 -17.46 4.43 17.54
N LYS A 508 -18.75 4.68 17.28
CA LYS A 508 -19.23 5.35 16.08
C LYS A 508 -18.59 6.72 15.88
N ASP A 509 -18.66 7.57 16.90
CA ASP A 509 -18.11 8.93 16.83
C ASP A 509 -16.59 8.91 16.62
N PHE A 510 -15.92 7.93 17.25
CA PHE A 510 -14.49 7.73 17.06
C PHE A 510 -14.14 7.33 15.61
N LEU A 511 -14.83 6.33 15.04
CA LEU A 511 -14.59 5.84 13.68
C LEU A 511 -14.95 6.90 12.63
N GLU A 512 -16.01 7.68 12.85
CA GLU A 512 -16.34 8.82 11.97
C GLU A 512 -15.22 9.85 11.97
N ALA A 513 -14.77 10.32 13.14
CA ALA A 513 -13.66 11.27 13.24
C ALA A 513 -12.34 10.71 12.69
N PHE A 514 -12.12 9.40 12.85
CA PHE A 514 -10.94 8.70 12.33
C PHE A 514 -10.93 8.67 10.80
N ASN A 515 -12.08 8.41 10.18
CA ASN A 515 -12.21 8.39 8.71
C ASN A 515 -12.19 9.80 8.12
N ASP A 516 -12.83 10.76 8.77
CA ASP A 516 -12.89 12.17 8.33
C ASP A 516 -11.51 12.84 8.31
N ALA A 517 -10.54 12.37 9.09
CA ALA A 517 -9.15 12.86 9.03
C ALA A 517 -8.46 12.58 7.67
N GLY A 518 -9.05 11.73 6.85
CA GLY A 518 -8.46 11.28 5.59
C GLY A 518 -7.47 10.12 5.78
N ASN A 519 -6.99 9.54 4.68
CA ASN A 519 -6.06 8.42 4.73
C ASN A 519 -4.60 8.91 4.88
N ILE A 520 -4.23 9.27 6.11
CA ILE A 520 -2.93 9.82 6.52
C ILE A 520 -2.33 9.00 7.67
N PRO A 521 -1.03 9.12 7.99
CA PRO A 521 -0.40 8.42 9.12
C PRO A 521 -1.17 8.56 10.44
N VAL A 522 -1.26 7.47 11.23
CA VAL A 522 -2.04 7.45 12.48
C VAL A 522 -1.66 8.55 13.46
N GLU A 523 -0.37 8.91 13.56
CA GLU A 523 0.07 9.98 14.45
C GLU A 523 -0.48 11.36 14.03
N LEU A 524 -0.75 11.58 12.74
CA LEU A 524 -1.42 12.80 12.25
C LEU A 524 -2.93 12.73 12.51
N VAL A 525 -3.56 11.56 12.35
CA VAL A 525 -4.95 11.33 12.77
C VAL A 525 -5.11 11.59 14.26
N ARG A 526 -4.16 11.12 15.08
CA ARG A 526 -4.16 11.38 16.52
C ARG A 526 -4.15 12.88 16.84
N TRP A 527 -3.29 13.63 16.16
CA TRP A 527 -3.26 15.08 16.33
C TRP A 527 -4.59 15.74 15.93
N GLU A 528 -5.18 15.34 14.78
CA GLU A 528 -6.47 15.85 14.31
C GLU A 528 -7.58 15.64 15.36
N ILE A 529 -7.71 14.40 15.89
CA ILE A 529 -8.79 14.03 16.81
C ILE A 529 -8.59 14.57 18.22
N THR A 530 -7.35 14.61 18.72
CA THR A 530 -7.07 14.94 20.12
C THR A 530 -6.64 16.39 20.33
N GLY A 531 -6.27 17.10 19.26
CA GLY A 531 -5.66 18.42 19.33
C GLY A 531 -4.22 18.43 19.87
N GLU A 532 -3.68 17.28 20.28
CA GLU A 532 -2.33 17.20 20.85
C GLU A 532 -1.28 16.92 19.78
N LYS A 533 -0.36 17.87 19.66
CA LYS A 533 0.77 17.74 18.74
C LYS A 533 1.69 16.59 19.18
N THR A 534 1.90 15.64 18.28
CA THR A 534 2.69 14.42 18.54
C THR A 534 4.00 14.39 17.75
N ILE A 535 4.09 15.16 16.69
CA ILE A 535 5.22 15.18 15.76
C ILE A 535 5.87 16.57 15.80
N THR A 536 7.20 16.60 15.92
CA THR A 536 8.00 17.83 15.86
C THR A 536 8.35 18.18 14.41
N LYS A 537 8.58 19.49 14.16
CA LYS A 537 9.02 20.01 12.86
C LYS A 537 10.38 19.43 12.45
#